data_04113eb46aa62416420830d3b0fc6ccb
#
_entry.id   04113eb46aa62416420830d3b0fc6ccb
#
_cell.length_a   1.000
_cell.length_b   1.000
_cell.length_c   1.000
_cell.angle_alpha   90.00
_cell.angle_beta   90.00
_cell.angle_gamma   90.00
#
_symmetry.space_group_name_H-M   'P 1'
#
loop_
_entity.id
_entity.type
_entity.pdbx_description
1 polymer ?
#
loop_
_entity_poly.entity_id
_entity_poly.type
_entity_poly.pdbx_seq_one_letter_code
_entity_poly.pdbx_strand_id
1 'polypeptide(L)'
;HGSIIVDIFGGGTVSTERHFITGFYEFPSFRRETNSYARYFKEQGYVVEAMHPIYGAFYNRNTVNASLGFDAYWNYENRFNIYNGWGGYANDSELYSEIVKSLEETNKNGNHYFNFSVTYQNHGPYESNTLIESYIKNKEYSDVTFNTINNYLKGIKDSNEALYNLFEYLDNYDEPTILIFFGDHNPYLGDGTYAYDELGINMDLSTIEGFENYYSIPYVIHANESAKEIFDKDFTGELDTISPNYLMNELFEYIGYEGNEYLKYTSEIKKQIDVINPIYYKEEGEYISSSNSNYQNMIDEFIKVNYYWANNINK
;
A
#
# COMPACT_ATOMS: atom_id res chain seq x y z
N HIS A 1 -4.29 6.71 -11.62
CA HIS A 1 -4.12 5.31 -11.20
C HIS A 1 -2.98 4.65 -11.95
N GLY A 2 -2.44 3.57 -11.40
CA GLY A 2 -1.41 2.76 -12.02
C GLY A 2 -1.28 1.42 -11.29
N SER A 3 -0.15 0.74 -11.48
CA SER A 3 0.15 -0.53 -10.81
C SER A 3 1.49 -0.48 -10.08
N ILE A 4 1.59 -1.24 -8.99
CA ILE A 4 2.86 -1.50 -8.32
C ILE A 4 3.21 -2.98 -8.44
N ILE A 5 4.48 -3.28 -8.62
CA ILE A 5 5.00 -4.65 -8.53
C ILE A 5 5.54 -4.86 -7.11
N VAL A 6 4.84 -5.68 -6.35
CA VAL A 6 5.26 -6.06 -5.00
C VAL A 6 6.21 -7.27 -5.03
N ASP A 7 6.77 -7.65 -3.90
CA ASP A 7 7.70 -8.78 -3.77
C ASP A 7 7.10 -10.00 -3.04
N ILE A 8 5.81 -9.93 -2.74
CA ILE A 8 5.08 -10.93 -1.94
C ILE A 8 3.77 -11.35 -2.61
N PHE A 9 3.28 -12.53 -2.27
CA PHE A 9 2.01 -13.09 -2.74
C PHE A 9 1.28 -13.79 -1.60
N GLY A 10 -0.02 -13.50 -1.47
CA GLY A 10 -0.91 -14.22 -0.57
C GLY A 10 -0.65 -14.04 0.92
N GLY A 11 0.20 -13.10 1.30
CA GLY A 11 0.52 -12.79 2.70
C GLY A 11 1.85 -12.05 2.81
N GLY A 12 2.18 -11.58 4.02
CA GLY A 12 3.38 -10.79 4.25
C GLY A 12 3.20 -9.28 4.01
N THR A 13 1.97 -8.77 4.14
CA THR A 13 1.53 -7.37 4.01
C THR A 13 2.58 -6.33 4.39
N VAL A 14 3.31 -6.58 5.48
CA VAL A 14 4.33 -5.64 6.00
C VAL A 14 5.50 -5.38 5.05
N SER A 15 5.76 -6.23 4.05
CA SER A 15 6.78 -5.94 3.05
C SER A 15 6.36 -4.72 2.23
N THR A 16 5.20 -4.77 1.61
CA THR A 16 4.66 -3.65 0.81
C THR A 16 4.45 -2.39 1.66
N GLU A 17 3.89 -2.52 2.89
CA GLU A 17 3.75 -1.39 3.82
C GLU A 17 5.08 -0.68 4.06
N ARG A 18 6.14 -1.44 4.33
CA ARG A 18 7.45 -0.90 4.66
C ARG A 18 8.13 -0.29 3.44
N HIS A 19 8.04 -0.91 2.27
CA HIS A 19 8.51 -0.31 1.02
C HIS A 19 7.89 1.08 0.82
N PHE A 20 6.57 1.18 0.94
CA PHE A 20 5.87 2.44 0.79
C PHE A 20 6.29 3.46 1.86
N ILE A 21 6.12 3.13 3.15
CA ILE A 21 6.26 4.14 4.23
C ILE A 21 7.69 4.62 4.44
N THR A 22 8.69 3.88 3.99
CA THR A 22 10.10 4.26 4.10
C THR A 22 10.73 4.72 2.79
N GLY A 23 10.17 4.35 1.65
CA GLY A 23 10.80 4.52 0.34
C GLY A 23 12.02 3.61 0.15
N PHE A 24 12.23 2.60 1.01
CA PHE A 24 13.39 1.70 0.93
C PHE A 24 13.10 0.50 0.06
N TYR A 25 14.12 0.04 -0.64
CA TYR A 25 14.11 -1.27 -1.28
C TYR A 25 14.49 -2.39 -0.31
N GLU A 26 15.46 -2.15 0.58
CA GLU A 26 15.80 -3.06 1.68
C GLU A 26 15.60 -2.40 3.04
N PHE A 27 15.13 -3.18 4.03
CA PHE A 27 14.74 -2.67 5.33
C PHE A 27 15.79 -2.86 6.42
N PRO A 28 15.94 -1.87 7.31
CA PRO A 28 16.65 -2.07 8.57
C PRO A 28 15.82 -2.92 9.54
N SER A 29 16.40 -3.26 10.68
CA SER A 29 15.73 -4.05 11.72
C SER A 29 14.63 -3.31 12.49
N PHE A 30 14.36 -2.04 12.23
CA PHE A 30 13.41 -1.16 12.97
C PHE A 30 13.55 -1.22 14.51
N ARG A 31 14.78 -1.42 15.03
CA ARG A 31 15.08 -1.46 16.47
C ARG A 31 15.41 -0.10 17.06
N ARG A 32 15.52 0.92 16.23
CA ARG A 32 15.79 2.32 16.56
C ARG A 32 14.95 3.22 15.66
N GLU A 33 14.99 4.49 15.97
CA GLU A 33 14.44 5.49 15.08
C GLU A 33 14.96 5.31 13.66
N THR A 34 14.06 5.38 12.71
CA THR A 34 14.32 5.12 11.29
C THR A 34 13.66 6.22 10.46
N ASN A 35 14.34 6.70 9.43
CA ASN A 35 13.73 7.63 8.47
C ASN A 35 12.54 6.97 7.76
N SER A 36 11.51 7.77 7.54
CA SER A 36 10.25 7.36 6.92
C SER A 36 9.48 8.59 6.45
N TYR A 37 8.41 8.39 5.68
CA TYR A 37 7.51 9.48 5.34
C TYR A 37 6.73 10.01 6.56
N ALA A 38 6.42 9.16 7.54
CA ALA A 38 5.84 9.64 8.79
C ALA A 38 6.77 10.65 9.50
N ARG A 39 8.06 10.34 9.62
CA ARG A 39 9.04 11.27 10.19
C ARG A 39 9.20 12.53 9.34
N TYR A 40 9.28 12.37 8.02
CA TYR A 40 9.38 13.49 7.10
C TYR A 40 8.22 14.49 7.27
N PHE A 41 6.98 14.02 7.27
CA PHE A 41 5.81 14.89 7.46
C PHE A 41 5.73 15.47 8.88
N LYS A 42 6.13 14.71 9.89
CA LYS A 42 6.24 15.23 11.26
C LYS A 42 7.23 16.40 11.36
N GLU A 43 8.36 16.33 10.69
CA GLU A 43 9.35 17.42 10.63
C GLU A 43 8.83 18.64 9.86
N GLN A 44 7.84 18.46 8.98
CA GLN A 44 7.09 19.55 8.34
C GLN A 44 5.93 20.09 9.19
N GLY A 45 5.76 19.59 10.42
CA GLY A 45 4.72 20.05 11.35
C GLY A 45 3.37 19.35 11.25
N TYR A 46 3.29 18.23 10.54
CA TYR A 46 2.07 17.42 10.50
C TYR A 46 1.89 16.63 11.79
N VAL A 47 0.65 16.39 12.19
CA VAL A 47 0.28 15.31 13.10
C VAL A 47 0.29 14.02 12.30
N VAL A 48 1.05 13.03 12.77
CA VAL A 48 1.27 11.79 12.01
C VAL A 48 0.77 10.57 12.78
N GLU A 49 -0.21 9.87 12.21
CA GLU A 49 -0.85 8.73 12.84
C GLU A 49 -0.86 7.49 11.94
N ALA A 50 -0.71 6.31 12.55
CA ALA A 50 -0.95 5.04 11.89
C ALA A 50 -2.19 4.38 12.46
N MET A 51 -2.96 3.65 11.61
CA MET A 51 -4.14 2.91 12.04
C MET A 51 -4.16 1.50 11.44
N HIS A 52 -4.53 0.52 12.25
CA HIS A 52 -4.82 -0.84 11.78
C HIS A 52 -5.80 -1.51 12.74
N PRO A 53 -6.99 -1.94 12.28
CA PRO A 53 -8.08 -2.33 13.17
C PRO A 53 -7.94 -3.72 13.79
N ILE A 54 -6.72 -4.25 13.89
CA ILE A 54 -6.38 -5.53 14.51
C ILE A 54 -5.42 -5.33 15.69
N TYR A 55 -5.03 -6.42 16.37
CA TYR A 55 -4.09 -6.39 17.49
C TYR A 55 -2.77 -5.71 17.15
N GLY A 56 -2.38 -4.73 17.97
CA GLY A 56 -1.22 -3.87 17.73
C GLY A 56 0.13 -4.60 17.72
N ALA A 57 0.20 -5.78 18.38
CA ALA A 57 1.39 -6.61 18.35
C ALA A 57 1.61 -7.37 17.04
N PHE A 58 0.58 -7.44 16.18
CA PHE A 58 0.68 -8.17 14.91
C PHE A 58 1.75 -7.54 14.01
N TYR A 59 2.67 -8.37 13.51
CA TYR A 59 3.88 -7.93 12.80
C TYR A 59 4.76 -6.93 13.57
N ASN A 60 4.64 -6.89 14.91
CA ASN A 60 5.38 -5.97 15.78
C ASN A 60 5.12 -4.47 15.47
N ARG A 61 3.95 -4.13 14.91
CA ARG A 61 3.62 -2.76 14.49
C ARG A 61 3.71 -1.73 15.62
N ASN A 62 3.43 -2.11 16.87
CA ASN A 62 3.62 -1.22 18.02
C ASN A 62 5.05 -0.66 18.09
N THR A 63 6.07 -1.51 17.90
CA THR A 63 7.47 -1.10 17.92
C THR A 63 7.89 -0.43 16.62
N VAL A 64 7.47 -0.97 15.48
CA VAL A 64 7.87 -0.48 14.16
C VAL A 64 7.33 0.92 13.92
N ASN A 65 6.03 1.18 14.18
CA ASN A 65 5.43 2.50 13.96
C ASN A 65 6.06 3.57 14.88
N ALA A 66 6.39 3.20 16.13
CA ALA A 66 7.16 4.10 17.01
C ALA A 66 8.55 4.43 16.43
N SER A 67 9.25 3.43 15.87
CA SER A 67 10.57 3.63 15.23
C SER A 67 10.46 4.50 13.97
N LEU A 68 9.37 4.43 13.22
CA LEU A 68 9.10 5.21 12.03
C LEU A 68 8.70 6.67 12.33
N GLY A 69 8.42 7.00 13.59
CA GLY A 69 8.17 8.38 14.02
C GLY A 69 6.71 8.79 14.08
N PHE A 70 5.77 7.88 13.96
CA PHE A 70 4.35 8.19 14.19
C PHE A 70 4.11 8.74 15.60
N ASP A 71 3.23 9.72 15.73
CA ASP A 71 2.80 10.28 17.01
C ASP A 71 1.90 9.30 17.76
N ALA A 72 1.05 8.60 17.01
CA ALA A 72 0.15 7.58 17.54
C ALA A 72 0.01 6.39 16.58
N TYR A 73 -0.19 5.20 17.16
CA TYR A 73 -0.64 4.01 16.44
C TYR A 73 -1.93 3.50 17.06
N TRP A 74 -3.03 3.64 16.29
CA TRP A 74 -4.36 3.22 16.69
C TRP A 74 -4.63 1.79 16.20
N ASN A 75 -5.02 0.93 17.11
CA ASN A 75 -5.22 -0.49 16.88
C ASN A 75 -6.43 -1.02 17.64
N TYR A 76 -6.67 -2.33 17.60
CA TYR A 76 -7.82 -2.93 18.28
C TYR A 76 -7.86 -2.56 19.77
N GLU A 77 -6.75 -2.66 20.49
CA GLU A 77 -6.72 -2.50 21.94
C GLU A 77 -7.02 -1.08 22.41
N ASN A 78 -6.65 -0.07 21.64
CA ASN A 78 -6.71 1.32 22.10
C ASN A 78 -7.73 2.19 21.35
N ARG A 79 -8.31 1.71 20.22
CA ARG A 79 -9.31 2.49 19.48
C ARG A 79 -10.46 1.63 18.92
N PHE A 80 -10.17 0.49 18.28
CA PHE A 80 -11.16 -0.25 17.51
C PHE A 80 -11.94 -1.31 18.30
N ASN A 81 -11.64 -1.55 19.58
CA ASN A 81 -12.35 -2.51 20.43
C ASN A 81 -13.80 -2.11 20.71
N ILE A 82 -14.21 -0.88 20.40
CA ILE A 82 -15.59 -0.41 20.48
C ILE A 82 -16.47 -0.99 19.36
N TYR A 83 -15.86 -1.37 18.25
CA TYR A 83 -16.52 -2.03 17.14
C TYR A 83 -16.47 -3.53 17.38
N ASN A 84 -17.59 -4.16 17.69
CA ASN A 84 -17.67 -5.58 18.02
C ASN A 84 -17.52 -6.45 16.77
N GLY A 85 -16.30 -6.56 16.25
CA GLY A 85 -15.97 -7.57 15.27
C GLY A 85 -15.75 -8.95 15.92
N TRP A 86 -16.36 -9.99 15.42
CA TRP A 86 -15.93 -11.34 15.66
C TRP A 86 -14.49 -11.48 15.14
N GLY A 87 -13.54 -11.76 16.01
CA GLY A 87 -12.14 -11.90 15.63
C GLY A 87 -11.24 -10.72 16.01
N GLY A 88 -11.74 -9.68 16.69
CA GLY A 88 -10.91 -8.59 17.20
C GLY A 88 -10.41 -7.62 16.12
N TYR A 89 -11.27 -7.27 15.14
CA TYR A 89 -11.01 -6.23 14.15
C TYR A 89 -12.29 -5.39 13.90
N ALA A 90 -12.10 -4.19 13.35
CA ALA A 90 -13.18 -3.36 12.81
C ALA A 90 -13.23 -3.45 11.28
N ASN A 91 -14.40 -3.18 10.70
CA ASN A 91 -14.60 -3.15 9.26
C ASN A 91 -13.92 -1.95 8.62
N ASP A 92 -13.75 -1.95 7.29
CA ASP A 92 -13.12 -0.86 6.56
C ASP A 92 -13.90 0.45 6.71
N SER A 93 -15.23 0.42 6.72
CA SER A 93 -16.08 1.60 6.97
C SER A 93 -15.86 2.22 8.36
N GLU A 94 -15.61 1.39 9.38
CA GLU A 94 -15.32 1.81 10.75
C GLU A 94 -13.89 2.42 10.84
N LEU A 95 -12.93 1.81 10.16
CA LEU A 95 -11.57 2.34 10.03
C LEU A 95 -11.60 3.72 9.35
N TYR A 96 -12.29 3.84 8.21
CA TYR A 96 -12.37 5.11 7.48
C TYR A 96 -13.10 6.19 8.28
N SER A 97 -14.12 5.84 9.05
CA SER A 97 -14.77 6.78 9.96
C SER A 97 -13.81 7.33 11.03
N GLU A 98 -12.92 6.50 11.57
CA GLU A 98 -11.92 6.93 12.54
C GLU A 98 -10.79 7.75 11.89
N ILE A 99 -10.42 7.47 10.63
CA ILE A 99 -9.48 8.31 9.87
C ILE A 99 -10.08 9.71 9.65
N VAL A 100 -11.31 9.78 9.16
CA VAL A 100 -12.03 11.05 8.95
C VAL A 100 -12.12 11.86 10.24
N LYS A 101 -12.50 11.24 11.34
CA LYS A 101 -12.57 11.89 12.65
C LYS A 101 -11.22 12.49 13.08
N SER A 102 -10.13 11.74 12.93
CA SER A 102 -8.78 12.25 13.24
C SER A 102 -8.37 13.39 12.30
N LEU A 103 -8.70 13.31 11.02
CA LEU A 103 -8.47 14.36 10.03
C LEU A 103 -9.21 15.66 10.43
N GLU A 104 -10.52 15.58 10.72
CA GLU A 104 -11.32 16.72 11.12
C GLU A 104 -10.83 17.35 12.43
N GLU A 105 -10.54 16.53 13.45
CA GLU A 105 -10.03 17.00 14.74
C GLU A 105 -8.68 17.70 14.59
N THR A 106 -7.80 17.17 13.75
CA THR A 106 -6.48 17.76 13.50
C THR A 106 -6.59 19.08 12.76
N ASN A 107 -7.37 19.15 11.69
CA ASN A 107 -7.55 20.38 10.90
C ASN A 107 -8.28 21.46 11.70
N LYS A 108 -9.27 21.11 12.51
CA LYS A 108 -9.96 22.04 13.41
C LYS A 108 -9.00 22.72 14.39
N ASN A 109 -7.92 22.06 14.77
CA ASN A 109 -6.87 22.61 15.63
C ASN A 109 -5.80 23.42 14.84
N GLY A 110 -5.97 23.58 13.52
CA GLY A 110 -5.06 24.32 12.65
C GLY A 110 -3.78 23.55 12.28
N ASN A 111 -3.78 22.24 12.41
CA ASN A 111 -2.65 21.38 12.06
C ASN A 111 -2.92 20.62 10.76
N HIS A 112 -1.86 20.25 10.04
CA HIS A 112 -1.93 19.31 8.92
C HIS A 112 -1.89 17.87 9.41
N TYR A 113 -2.46 16.97 8.64
CA TYR A 113 -2.59 15.54 9.00
C TYR A 113 -1.93 14.63 7.98
N PHE A 114 -1.13 13.68 8.44
CA PHE A 114 -0.64 12.55 7.67
C PHE A 114 -1.08 11.26 8.33
N ASN A 115 -1.77 10.40 7.58
CA ASN A 115 -2.23 9.09 8.06
C ASN A 115 -1.69 7.97 7.19
N PHE A 116 -1.27 6.89 7.83
CA PHE A 116 -0.99 5.62 7.17
C PHE A 116 -1.83 4.52 7.80
N SER A 117 -2.80 4.01 7.05
CA SER A 117 -3.73 3.01 7.55
C SER A 117 -3.69 1.73 6.73
N VAL A 118 -3.90 0.61 7.40
CA VAL A 118 -3.99 -0.72 6.79
C VAL A 118 -5.35 -1.32 7.13
N THR A 119 -6.09 -1.74 6.12
CA THR A 119 -7.39 -2.43 6.28
C THR A 119 -7.20 -3.88 6.70
N TYR A 120 -8.28 -4.55 7.10
CA TYR A 120 -8.22 -5.97 7.47
C TYR A 120 -9.46 -6.77 7.05
N GLN A 121 -10.56 -6.11 6.74
CA GLN A 121 -11.87 -6.76 6.55
C GLN A 121 -11.85 -7.90 5.53
N ASN A 122 -11.18 -7.72 4.39
CA ASN A 122 -11.12 -8.76 3.35
C ASN A 122 -9.85 -9.63 3.42
N HIS A 123 -9.29 -9.82 4.63
CA HIS A 123 -8.14 -10.72 4.84
C HIS A 123 -8.59 -12.19 4.79
N GLY A 124 -7.85 -13.03 4.04
CA GLY A 124 -8.09 -14.49 4.00
C GLY A 124 -7.85 -15.17 5.37
N PRO A 125 -8.15 -16.47 5.50
CA PRO A 125 -8.63 -17.35 4.43
C PRO A 125 -10.12 -17.13 4.08
N TYR A 126 -10.45 -17.28 2.82
CA TYR A 126 -11.83 -17.18 2.34
C TYR A 126 -12.55 -18.52 2.49
N GLU A 127 -13.82 -18.47 2.92
CA GLU A 127 -14.64 -19.67 3.12
C GLU A 127 -14.79 -20.47 1.80
N SER A 128 -14.42 -21.74 1.84
CA SER A 128 -14.41 -22.60 0.66
C SER A 128 -15.53 -23.65 0.63
N ASN A 129 -16.15 -23.93 1.79
CA ASN A 129 -17.20 -24.96 1.90
C ASN A 129 -18.61 -24.40 1.68
N THR A 130 -18.77 -23.09 1.85
CA THR A 130 -20.09 -22.44 1.79
C THR A 130 -20.01 -21.23 0.89
N LEU A 131 -20.88 -21.16 -0.12
CA LEU A 131 -21.08 -20.00 -0.96
C LEU A 131 -21.97 -19.00 -0.23
N ILE A 132 -21.49 -17.74 -0.05
CA ILE A 132 -22.29 -16.65 0.52
C ILE A 132 -23.12 -16.00 -0.57
N GLU A 133 -22.49 -15.57 -1.65
CA GLU A 133 -23.15 -14.91 -2.81
C GLU A 133 -22.37 -15.27 -4.08
N SER A 134 -23.04 -15.34 -5.23
CA SER A 134 -22.41 -15.66 -6.50
C SER A 134 -22.19 -14.41 -7.35
N TYR A 135 -20.96 -14.12 -7.69
CA TYR A 135 -20.53 -13.01 -8.56
C TYR A 135 -20.06 -13.48 -9.93
N ILE A 136 -19.52 -14.69 -10.02
CA ILE A 136 -19.12 -15.29 -11.30
C ILE A 136 -20.02 -16.48 -11.63
N LYS A 137 -20.15 -16.79 -12.94
CA LYS A 137 -20.85 -17.99 -13.40
C LYS A 137 -19.95 -19.21 -13.21
N ASN A 138 -20.53 -20.30 -12.71
CA ASN A 138 -19.80 -21.57 -12.68
C ASN A 138 -19.48 -22.03 -14.12
N LYS A 139 -18.21 -22.35 -14.38
CA LYS A 139 -17.67 -22.80 -15.65
C LYS A 139 -16.86 -24.07 -15.45
N GLU A 140 -17.41 -25.06 -14.76
CA GLU A 140 -16.75 -26.32 -14.46
C GLU A 140 -15.58 -26.18 -13.44
N TYR A 141 -15.60 -25.12 -12.61
CA TYR A 141 -14.69 -24.99 -11.48
C TYR A 141 -15.01 -26.01 -10.39
N SER A 142 -14.03 -26.42 -9.62
CA SER A 142 -14.27 -27.13 -8.37
C SER A 142 -15.14 -26.29 -7.41
N ASP A 143 -15.94 -26.93 -6.57
CA ASP A 143 -16.77 -26.22 -5.59
C ASP A 143 -15.91 -25.36 -4.64
N VAL A 144 -14.73 -25.85 -4.29
CA VAL A 144 -13.76 -25.12 -3.44
C VAL A 144 -13.35 -23.83 -4.12
N THR A 145 -12.87 -23.88 -5.35
CA THR A 145 -12.46 -22.69 -6.11
C THR A 145 -13.63 -21.74 -6.34
N PHE A 146 -14.78 -22.27 -6.75
CA PHE A 146 -15.97 -21.45 -7.00
C PHE A 146 -16.43 -20.70 -5.74
N ASN A 147 -16.49 -21.35 -4.59
CA ASN A 147 -16.87 -20.74 -3.33
C ASN A 147 -15.83 -19.70 -2.87
N THR A 148 -14.55 -20.08 -2.86
CA THR A 148 -13.45 -19.21 -2.44
C THR A 148 -13.41 -17.90 -3.21
N ILE A 149 -13.49 -17.98 -4.56
CA ILE A 149 -13.47 -16.80 -5.41
C ILE A 149 -14.68 -15.90 -5.18
N ASN A 150 -15.88 -16.46 -5.12
CA ASN A 150 -17.08 -15.67 -4.89
C ASN A 150 -17.08 -15.01 -3.51
N ASN A 151 -16.59 -15.69 -2.48
CA ASN A 151 -16.49 -15.13 -1.13
C ASN A 151 -15.39 -14.05 -1.04
N TYR A 152 -14.28 -14.21 -1.76
CA TYR A 152 -13.29 -13.14 -1.96
C TYR A 152 -13.92 -11.91 -2.64
N LEU A 153 -14.64 -12.10 -3.76
CA LEU A 153 -15.30 -11.03 -4.50
C LEU A 153 -16.39 -10.32 -3.67
N LYS A 154 -17.07 -11.04 -2.78
CA LYS A 154 -17.97 -10.44 -1.79
C LYS A 154 -17.24 -9.46 -0.89
N GLY A 155 -16.08 -9.85 -0.36
CA GLY A 155 -15.26 -8.98 0.46
C GLY A 155 -14.74 -7.76 -0.30
N ILE A 156 -14.29 -7.95 -1.55
CA ILE A 156 -13.88 -6.84 -2.44
C ILE A 156 -15.03 -5.85 -2.67
N LYS A 157 -16.24 -6.34 -2.91
CA LYS A 157 -17.41 -5.47 -3.06
C LYS A 157 -17.65 -4.62 -1.81
N ASP A 158 -17.60 -5.23 -0.63
CA ASP A 158 -17.84 -4.53 0.64
C ASP A 158 -16.74 -3.48 0.92
N SER A 159 -15.47 -3.84 0.68
CA SER A 159 -14.34 -2.92 0.81
C SER A 159 -14.42 -1.76 -0.19
N ASN A 160 -14.79 -2.03 -1.44
CA ASN A 160 -14.98 -1.01 -2.46
C ASN A 160 -16.12 -0.04 -2.13
N GLU A 161 -17.23 -0.53 -1.57
CA GLU A 161 -18.34 0.32 -1.11
C GLU A 161 -17.89 1.24 0.03
N ALA A 162 -17.12 0.73 0.99
CA ALA A 162 -16.56 1.55 2.06
C ALA A 162 -15.57 2.61 1.51
N LEU A 163 -14.70 2.22 0.58
CA LEU A 163 -13.74 3.13 -0.05
C LEU A 163 -14.43 4.22 -0.89
N TYR A 164 -15.47 3.85 -1.63
CA TYR A 164 -16.28 4.80 -2.40
C TYR A 164 -16.89 5.87 -1.48
N ASN A 165 -17.44 5.47 -0.34
CA ASN A 165 -17.98 6.41 0.64
C ASN A 165 -16.92 7.34 1.23
N LEU A 166 -15.68 6.85 1.39
CA LEU A 166 -14.56 7.70 1.79
C LEU A 166 -14.21 8.73 0.70
N PHE A 167 -14.18 8.33 -0.57
CA PHE A 167 -13.96 9.26 -1.68
C PHE A 167 -15.05 10.32 -1.74
N GLU A 168 -16.34 9.93 -1.65
CA GLU A 168 -17.45 10.90 -1.62
C GLU A 168 -17.34 11.87 -0.45
N TYR A 169 -16.90 11.41 0.72
CA TYR A 169 -16.65 12.29 1.85
C TYR A 169 -15.54 13.30 1.55
N LEU A 170 -14.38 12.82 1.04
CA LEU A 170 -13.23 13.67 0.75
C LEU A 170 -13.53 14.69 -0.37
N ASP A 171 -14.31 14.30 -1.39
CA ASP A 171 -14.73 15.23 -2.46
C ASP A 171 -15.58 16.40 -1.94
N ASN A 172 -16.30 16.20 -0.84
CA ASN A 172 -17.08 17.24 -0.18
C ASN A 172 -16.36 17.92 1.01
N TYR A 173 -15.08 17.59 1.23
CA TYR A 173 -14.28 18.14 2.31
C TYR A 173 -13.53 19.39 1.83
N ASP A 174 -13.64 20.51 2.59
CA ASP A 174 -13.14 21.83 2.15
C ASP A 174 -11.61 21.93 2.19
N GLU A 175 -10.93 21.18 3.08
CA GLU A 175 -9.48 21.26 3.22
C GLU A 175 -8.76 20.41 2.18
N PRO A 176 -7.63 20.89 1.61
CA PRO A 176 -6.89 20.15 0.58
C PRO A 176 -6.46 18.76 1.06
N THR A 177 -6.91 17.74 0.39
CA THR A 177 -6.66 16.35 0.80
C THR A 177 -6.29 15.47 -0.39
N ILE A 178 -5.22 14.69 -0.24
CA ILE A 178 -4.80 13.67 -1.18
C ILE A 178 -4.83 12.31 -0.48
N LEU A 179 -5.41 11.31 -1.13
CA LEU A 179 -5.45 9.93 -0.69
C LEU A 179 -4.71 9.05 -1.69
N ILE A 180 -3.72 8.28 -1.21
CA ILE A 180 -3.13 7.17 -1.96
C ILE A 180 -3.72 5.88 -1.43
N PHE A 181 -4.38 5.11 -2.29
CA PHE A 181 -4.89 3.78 -1.99
C PHE A 181 -4.18 2.74 -2.86
N PHE A 182 -3.69 1.66 -2.26
CA PHE A 182 -3.02 0.57 -2.97
C PHE A 182 -3.22 -0.76 -2.27
N GLY A 183 -3.15 -1.85 -3.04
CA GLY A 183 -3.14 -3.19 -2.48
C GLY A 183 -1.74 -3.56 -1.95
N ASP A 184 -1.70 -4.52 -1.05
CA ASP A 184 -0.45 -5.04 -0.47
C ASP A 184 0.11 -6.27 -1.20
N HIS A 185 -0.77 -7.15 -1.69
CA HIS A 185 -0.44 -8.34 -2.48
C HIS A 185 -1.70 -8.94 -3.12
N ASN A 186 -1.53 -9.80 -4.12
CA ASN A 186 -2.62 -10.61 -4.64
C ASN A 186 -3.10 -11.64 -3.61
N PRO A 187 -4.41 -12.01 -3.61
CA PRO A 187 -4.99 -12.87 -2.58
C PRO A 187 -4.49 -14.31 -2.68
N TYR A 188 -4.27 -14.97 -1.54
CA TYR A 188 -4.14 -16.42 -1.48
C TYR A 188 -5.54 -17.06 -1.52
N LEU A 189 -5.89 -17.63 -2.66
CA LEU A 189 -7.21 -18.23 -2.89
C LEU A 189 -7.28 -19.72 -2.49
N GLY A 190 -6.35 -20.16 -1.65
CA GLY A 190 -6.22 -21.56 -1.20
C GLY A 190 -5.36 -22.40 -2.13
N ASP A 191 -4.67 -23.39 -1.56
CA ASP A 191 -3.85 -24.41 -2.23
C ASP A 191 -2.91 -23.86 -3.35
N GLY A 192 -2.02 -22.96 -2.96
CA GLY A 192 -1.05 -22.36 -3.88
C GLY A 192 -1.71 -21.51 -4.97
N THR A 193 -1.45 -21.83 -6.23
CA THR A 193 -2.03 -21.15 -7.41
C THR A 193 -3.19 -21.91 -8.05
N TYR A 194 -3.66 -23.00 -7.45
CA TYR A 194 -4.65 -23.90 -8.06
C TYR A 194 -5.93 -23.17 -8.51
N ALA A 195 -6.46 -22.25 -7.71
CA ALA A 195 -7.65 -21.48 -8.08
C ALA A 195 -7.39 -20.57 -9.29
N TYR A 196 -6.20 -20.00 -9.40
CA TYR A 196 -5.78 -19.20 -10.56
C TYR A 196 -5.66 -20.07 -11.83
N ASP A 197 -5.12 -21.28 -11.69
CA ASP A 197 -5.00 -22.24 -12.80
C ASP A 197 -6.40 -22.63 -13.31
N GLU A 198 -7.36 -22.93 -12.41
CA GLU A 198 -8.75 -23.21 -12.80
C GLU A 198 -9.42 -21.99 -13.48
N LEU A 199 -9.05 -20.77 -13.12
CA LEU A 199 -9.52 -19.55 -13.79
C LEU A 199 -8.85 -19.31 -15.15
N GLY A 200 -7.80 -20.06 -15.47
CA GLY A 200 -6.98 -19.88 -16.67
C GLY A 200 -6.04 -18.68 -16.59
N ILE A 201 -5.69 -18.25 -15.39
CA ILE A 201 -4.75 -17.15 -15.14
C ILE A 201 -3.34 -17.74 -15.06
N ASN A 202 -2.46 -17.31 -15.96
CA ASN A 202 -1.06 -17.72 -15.95
C ASN A 202 -0.35 -17.18 -14.69
N MET A 203 0.20 -18.09 -13.86
CA MET A 203 0.98 -17.76 -12.66
C MET A 203 2.44 -18.22 -12.76
N ASP A 204 2.92 -18.54 -13.97
CA ASP A 204 4.29 -18.98 -14.21
C ASP A 204 5.29 -17.80 -14.16
N LEU A 205 6.03 -17.72 -13.07
CA LEU A 205 7.04 -16.67 -12.82
C LEU A 205 8.21 -16.64 -13.83
N SER A 206 8.32 -17.65 -14.70
CA SER A 206 9.31 -17.64 -15.78
C SER A 206 8.88 -16.80 -16.99
N THR A 207 7.62 -16.36 -17.01
CA THR A 207 7.04 -15.50 -18.05
C THR A 207 6.70 -14.13 -17.46
N ILE A 208 6.79 -13.07 -18.29
CA ILE A 208 6.42 -11.73 -17.84
C ILE A 208 4.93 -11.65 -17.46
N GLU A 209 4.04 -12.26 -18.26
CA GLU A 209 2.62 -12.32 -17.95
C GLU A 209 2.36 -12.96 -16.57
N GLY A 210 2.97 -14.11 -16.31
CA GLY A 210 2.81 -14.80 -15.03
C GLY A 210 3.41 -14.03 -13.86
N PHE A 211 4.54 -13.35 -14.08
CA PHE A 211 5.15 -12.45 -13.10
C PHE A 211 4.23 -11.28 -12.76
N GLU A 212 3.66 -10.61 -13.76
CA GLU A 212 2.72 -9.51 -13.55
C GLU A 212 1.44 -10.01 -12.87
N ASN A 213 0.85 -11.11 -13.30
CA ASN A 213 -0.32 -11.71 -12.65
C ASN A 213 -0.05 -12.08 -11.18
N TYR A 214 1.19 -12.41 -10.84
CA TYR A 214 1.59 -12.78 -9.49
C TYR A 214 1.83 -11.59 -8.57
N TYR A 215 2.46 -10.52 -9.07
CA TYR A 215 2.97 -9.42 -8.26
C TYR A 215 2.36 -8.04 -8.56
N SER A 216 1.61 -7.87 -9.64
CA SER A 216 1.03 -6.57 -9.97
C SER A 216 -0.23 -6.28 -9.17
N ILE A 217 -0.25 -5.12 -8.51
CA ILE A 217 -1.33 -4.64 -7.65
C ILE A 217 -1.72 -3.21 -8.06
N PRO A 218 -3.01 -2.89 -8.17
CA PRO A 218 -3.42 -1.53 -8.52
C PRO A 218 -3.19 -0.54 -7.39
N TYR A 219 -2.95 0.72 -7.77
CA TYR A 219 -3.03 1.87 -6.88
C TYR A 219 -3.83 3.01 -7.49
N VAL A 220 -4.35 3.89 -6.63
CA VAL A 220 -5.06 5.11 -7.01
C VAL A 220 -4.52 6.27 -6.18
N ILE A 221 -4.28 7.40 -6.83
CA ILE A 221 -4.03 8.69 -6.18
C ILE A 221 -5.27 9.55 -6.44
N HIS A 222 -5.98 9.88 -5.38
CA HIS A 222 -7.19 10.70 -5.41
C HIS A 222 -6.94 12.02 -4.70
N ALA A 223 -7.46 13.10 -5.26
CA ALA A 223 -7.40 14.43 -4.66
C ALA A 223 -8.77 15.10 -4.72
N ASN A 224 -9.17 15.79 -3.66
CA ASN A 224 -10.37 16.60 -3.68
C ASN A 224 -10.16 17.91 -4.47
N GLU A 225 -11.24 18.65 -4.75
CA GLU A 225 -11.17 19.86 -5.56
C GLU A 225 -10.22 20.91 -4.97
N SER A 226 -10.21 21.08 -3.66
CA SER A 226 -9.30 22.04 -2.99
C SER A 226 -7.82 21.68 -3.21
N ALA A 227 -7.46 20.38 -3.22
CA ALA A 227 -6.11 19.94 -3.53
C ALA A 227 -5.77 20.13 -5.02
N LYS A 228 -6.72 19.82 -5.92
CA LYS A 228 -6.55 20.04 -7.37
C LYS A 228 -6.29 21.52 -7.69
N GLU A 229 -7.02 22.44 -7.06
CA GLU A 229 -6.83 23.88 -7.21
C GLU A 229 -5.44 24.34 -6.74
N ILE A 230 -4.98 23.86 -5.59
CA ILE A 230 -3.67 24.26 -5.04
C ILE A 230 -2.50 23.80 -5.93
N PHE A 231 -2.58 22.56 -6.45
CA PHE A 231 -1.51 22.01 -7.26
C PHE A 231 -1.64 22.32 -8.76
N ASP A 232 -2.75 22.92 -9.19
CA ASP A 232 -3.07 23.12 -10.61
C ASP A 232 -2.98 21.80 -11.40
N LYS A 233 -3.62 20.72 -10.87
CA LYS A 233 -3.63 19.36 -11.40
C LYS A 233 -5.01 18.76 -11.31
N ASP A 234 -5.41 18.00 -12.32
CA ASP A 234 -6.73 17.34 -12.39
C ASP A 234 -6.77 15.96 -11.70
N PHE A 235 -5.63 15.36 -11.42
CA PHE A 235 -5.48 14.01 -10.84
C PHE A 235 -6.20 12.94 -11.66
N THR A 236 -6.20 13.08 -12.98
CA THR A 236 -6.78 12.10 -13.91
C THR A 236 -5.69 11.51 -14.80
N GLY A 237 -5.87 10.25 -15.20
CA GLY A 237 -4.98 9.56 -16.12
C GLY A 237 -4.39 8.28 -15.56
N GLU A 238 -3.50 7.69 -16.34
CA GLU A 238 -2.79 6.46 -16.04
C GLU A 238 -1.31 6.75 -15.83
N LEU A 239 -0.73 6.13 -14.82
CA LEU A 239 0.67 6.22 -14.43
C LEU A 239 1.37 4.89 -14.69
N ASP A 240 2.69 4.92 -14.80
CA ASP A 240 3.49 3.74 -15.06
C ASP A 240 3.45 2.71 -13.93
N THR A 241 3.81 1.47 -14.26
CA THR A 241 4.01 0.40 -13.28
C THR A 241 5.36 0.60 -12.59
N ILE A 242 5.35 0.69 -11.26
CA ILE A 242 6.52 1.01 -10.44
C ILE A 242 6.66 0.05 -9.24
N SER A 243 7.77 0.13 -8.52
CA SER A 243 7.89 -0.51 -7.20
C SER A 243 7.19 0.29 -6.11
N PRO A 244 6.68 -0.36 -5.02
CA PRO A 244 5.95 0.32 -3.95
C PRO A 244 6.73 1.45 -3.27
N ASN A 245 8.05 1.32 -3.18
CA ASN A 245 8.93 2.35 -2.60
C ASN A 245 8.99 3.65 -3.39
N TYR A 246 8.48 3.67 -4.62
CA TYR A 246 8.42 4.86 -5.49
C TYR A 246 7.05 5.56 -5.49
N LEU A 247 6.02 5.04 -4.83
CA LEU A 247 4.69 5.66 -4.84
C LEU A 247 4.67 7.11 -4.35
N MET A 248 5.49 7.45 -3.36
CA MET A 248 5.58 8.84 -2.91
C MET A 248 6.35 9.71 -3.90
N ASN A 249 7.32 9.15 -4.62
CA ASN A 249 7.99 9.85 -5.71
C ASN A 249 7.00 10.19 -6.83
N GLU A 250 6.11 9.22 -7.22
CA GLU A 250 5.05 9.46 -8.19
C GLU A 250 4.18 10.65 -7.81
N LEU A 251 3.68 10.66 -6.57
CA LEU A 251 2.87 11.78 -6.09
C LEU A 251 3.65 13.10 -6.15
N PHE A 252 4.87 13.12 -5.62
CA PHE A 252 5.65 14.37 -5.50
C PHE A 252 6.06 14.91 -6.88
N GLU A 253 6.44 14.05 -7.80
CA GLU A 253 6.75 14.45 -9.18
C GLU A 253 5.49 14.99 -9.89
N TYR A 254 4.33 14.33 -9.71
CA TYR A 254 3.08 14.76 -10.32
C TYR A 254 2.65 16.16 -9.83
N ILE A 255 2.76 16.44 -8.53
CA ILE A 255 2.40 17.76 -7.97
C ILE A 255 3.52 18.80 -8.05
N GLY A 256 4.70 18.43 -8.56
CA GLY A 256 5.85 19.33 -8.69
C GLY A 256 6.54 19.64 -7.36
N TYR A 257 6.50 18.72 -6.39
CA TYR A 257 7.13 18.87 -5.09
C TYR A 257 8.44 18.08 -5.01
N GLU A 258 9.56 18.76 -4.71
CA GLU A 258 10.88 18.13 -4.76
C GLU A 258 11.15 17.15 -3.60
N GLY A 259 10.54 17.36 -2.45
CA GLY A 259 10.81 16.55 -1.26
C GLY A 259 12.21 16.80 -0.66
N ASN A 260 12.71 15.83 0.08
CA ASN A 260 14.06 15.85 0.65
C ASN A 260 15.10 15.25 -0.30
N GLU A 261 16.38 15.29 0.08
CA GLU A 261 17.48 14.78 -0.75
C GLU A 261 17.38 13.27 -1.03
N TYR A 262 16.77 12.50 -0.12
CA TYR A 262 16.54 11.07 -0.34
C TYR A 262 15.48 10.84 -1.44
N LEU A 263 14.38 11.60 -1.41
CA LEU A 263 13.35 11.55 -2.44
C LEU A 263 13.90 11.96 -3.82
N LYS A 264 14.70 13.02 -3.87
CA LYS A 264 15.39 13.40 -5.12
C LYS A 264 16.29 12.27 -5.64
N TYR A 265 17.07 11.66 -4.76
CA TYR A 265 17.94 10.55 -5.12
C TYR A 265 17.14 9.35 -5.65
N THR A 266 16.06 8.96 -4.95
CA THR A 266 15.22 7.83 -5.37
C THR A 266 14.46 8.12 -6.67
N SER A 267 14.09 9.37 -6.95
CA SER A 267 13.55 9.78 -8.24
C SER A 267 14.55 9.59 -9.39
N GLU A 268 15.84 9.85 -9.17
CA GLU A 268 16.86 9.59 -10.19
C GLU A 268 17.06 8.08 -10.46
N ILE A 269 16.95 7.24 -9.42
CA ILE A 269 16.96 5.78 -9.60
C ILE A 269 15.73 5.33 -10.39
N LYS A 270 14.55 5.81 -10.02
CA LYS A 270 13.27 5.48 -10.66
C LYS A 270 13.29 5.77 -12.16
N LYS A 271 13.91 6.86 -12.61
CA LYS A 271 14.05 7.19 -14.05
C LYS A 271 14.78 6.15 -14.87
N GLN A 272 15.58 5.30 -14.26
CA GLN A 272 16.33 4.23 -14.91
C GLN A 272 15.70 2.87 -14.67
N ILE A 273 15.14 2.67 -13.48
CA ILE A 273 14.59 1.38 -13.02
C ILE A 273 13.26 1.63 -12.34
N ASP A 274 12.17 1.46 -13.06
CA ASP A 274 10.79 1.66 -12.55
C ASP A 274 10.39 0.59 -11.53
N VAL A 275 10.85 -0.66 -11.75
CA VAL A 275 10.54 -1.80 -10.90
C VAL A 275 11.83 -2.49 -10.46
N ILE A 276 11.94 -2.69 -9.15
CA ILE A 276 12.99 -3.52 -8.53
C ILE A 276 12.30 -4.68 -7.82
N ASN A 277 12.47 -5.90 -8.34
CA ASN A 277 11.95 -7.13 -7.75
C ASN A 277 13.00 -8.24 -7.88
N PRO A 278 13.12 -9.19 -6.93
CA PRO A 278 14.15 -10.22 -6.98
C PRO A 278 14.21 -11.05 -8.28
N ILE A 279 13.12 -11.13 -9.05
CA ILE A 279 13.04 -11.91 -10.31
C ILE A 279 13.32 -11.03 -11.52
N TYR A 280 12.63 -9.89 -11.64
CA TYR A 280 12.76 -8.97 -12.76
C TYR A 280 12.91 -7.52 -12.29
N TYR A 281 13.71 -6.77 -13.04
CA TYR A 281 13.71 -5.31 -13.00
C TYR A 281 12.98 -4.78 -14.23
N LYS A 282 12.33 -3.62 -14.12
CA LYS A 282 11.83 -2.89 -15.30
C LYS A 282 12.78 -1.74 -15.56
N GLU A 283 13.57 -1.87 -16.62
CA GLU A 283 14.61 -0.94 -17.02
C GLU A 283 14.20 -0.30 -18.35
N GLU A 284 14.14 1.03 -18.43
CA GLU A 284 13.76 1.76 -19.65
C GLU A 284 12.42 1.25 -20.26
N GLY A 285 11.48 0.85 -19.40
CA GLY A 285 10.15 0.34 -19.79
C GLY A 285 10.08 -1.16 -20.11
N GLU A 286 11.21 -1.89 -20.10
CA GLU A 286 11.27 -3.31 -20.43
C GLU A 286 11.63 -4.18 -19.22
N TYR A 287 10.98 -5.33 -19.07
CA TYR A 287 11.34 -6.30 -18.03
C TYR A 287 12.59 -7.10 -18.40
N ILE A 288 13.58 -7.06 -17.53
CA ILE A 288 14.87 -7.76 -17.66
C ILE A 288 15.05 -8.64 -16.42
N SER A 289 15.49 -9.90 -16.58
CA SER A 289 15.84 -10.73 -15.42
C SER A 289 16.84 -9.98 -14.52
N SER A 290 16.58 -9.97 -13.22
CA SER A 290 17.40 -9.26 -12.24
C SER A 290 18.89 -9.62 -12.33
N SER A 291 19.20 -10.90 -12.67
CA SER A 291 20.57 -11.38 -12.86
C SER A 291 21.28 -10.81 -14.10
N ASN A 292 20.55 -10.22 -15.02
CA ASN A 292 21.03 -9.69 -16.31
C ASN A 292 20.95 -8.15 -16.39
N SER A 293 20.61 -7.48 -15.29
CA SER A 293 20.47 -6.03 -15.22
C SER A 293 21.75 -5.30 -15.58
N ASN A 294 21.62 -4.25 -16.37
CA ASN A 294 22.69 -3.31 -16.67
C ASN A 294 22.95 -2.35 -15.49
N TYR A 295 22.03 -2.26 -14.55
CA TYR A 295 22.03 -1.32 -13.43
C TYR A 295 22.38 -1.96 -12.08
N GLN A 296 22.93 -3.16 -12.04
CA GLN A 296 23.26 -3.86 -10.79
C GLN A 296 24.08 -3.00 -9.83
N ASN A 297 25.10 -2.27 -10.32
CA ASN A 297 25.89 -1.37 -9.50
C ASN A 297 25.08 -0.22 -8.89
N MET A 298 24.09 0.29 -9.63
CA MET A 298 23.17 1.34 -9.12
C MET A 298 22.29 0.79 -8.02
N ILE A 299 21.78 -0.43 -8.13
CA ILE A 299 20.98 -1.10 -7.11
C ILE A 299 21.82 -1.37 -5.86
N ASP A 300 23.06 -1.86 -6.01
CA ASP A 300 23.98 -2.08 -4.90
C ASP A 300 24.32 -0.77 -4.15
N GLU A 301 24.40 0.34 -4.87
CA GLU A 301 24.56 1.67 -4.29
C GLU A 301 23.28 2.12 -3.59
N PHE A 302 22.12 1.92 -4.21
CA PHE A 302 20.83 2.24 -3.63
C PHE A 302 20.62 1.51 -2.29
N ILE A 303 20.93 0.23 -2.20
CA ILE A 303 20.87 -0.54 -0.95
C ILE A 303 21.76 0.09 0.14
N LYS A 304 22.99 0.51 -0.22
CA LYS A 304 23.90 1.19 0.72
C LYS A 304 23.35 2.55 1.18
N VAL A 305 22.75 3.31 0.26
CA VAL A 305 22.09 4.58 0.58
C VAL A 305 20.88 4.35 1.47
N ASN A 306 20.05 3.31 1.20
CA ASN A 306 18.93 2.93 2.08
C ASN A 306 19.42 2.66 3.51
N TYR A 307 20.46 1.85 3.65
CA TYR A 307 21.04 1.54 4.97
C TYR A 307 21.58 2.78 5.68
N TYR A 308 22.30 3.65 4.94
CA TYR A 308 22.82 4.90 5.48
C TYR A 308 21.67 5.82 5.93
N TRP A 309 20.70 6.06 5.06
CA TRP A 309 19.57 6.93 5.33
C TRP A 309 18.70 6.42 6.48
N ALA A 310 18.43 5.12 6.54
CA ALA A 310 17.69 4.48 7.61
C ALA A 310 18.31 4.70 9.01
N ASN A 311 19.63 4.82 9.09
CA ASN A 311 20.37 4.88 10.36
C ASN A 311 20.89 6.29 10.71
N ASN A 312 20.70 7.29 9.87
CA ASN A 312 21.21 8.67 10.08
C ASN A 312 20.07 9.68 10.11
N ILE A 313 19.32 9.67 11.19
CA ILE A 313 18.27 10.64 11.47
C ILE A 313 18.89 12.01 11.75
N ASN A 314 18.29 13.07 11.21
CA ASN A 314 18.72 14.46 11.38
C ASN A 314 20.11 14.82 10.76
N LYS A 315 20.46 14.21 9.64
CA LYS A 315 21.66 14.62 8.89
C LYS A 315 21.36 15.15 7.50
#